data_a74af02950a6c313920a04c5ce08baf7
#
_entry.id   a74af02950a6c313920a04c5ce08baf7
#
_cell.length_a   1.000
_cell.length_b   1.000
_cell.length_c   1.000
_cell.angle_alpha   90.00
_cell.angle_beta   90.00
_cell.angle_gamma   90.00
#
_symmetry.space_group_name_H-M   'P 1'
#
loop_
_entity.id
_entity.type
_entity.pdbx_description
1 polymer ?
#
loop_
_entity_poly.entity_id
_entity_poly.type
_entity_poly.pdbx_seq_one_letter_code
_entity_poly.pdbx_strand_id
1 'polypeptide(L)'
;MSIYVGNLNYEVTKDDLSYVFDDYGTVKRVHIPTDRETGRVRGFAFVEMATEDEESSAIDTLDGAEWMGRQIKVNKAKPREKNNKRF
;
A
#
# COMPACT_ATOMS: atom_id res chain seq x y z
N MET A 1 10.07 -4.45 4.39
CA MET A 1 8.89 -3.85 5.03
C MET A 1 7.94 -3.34 3.98
N SER A 2 6.69 -3.23 4.33
CA SER A 2 5.65 -2.86 3.37
C SER A 2 4.90 -1.62 3.83
N ILE A 3 4.19 -1.02 2.87
CA ILE A 3 3.31 0.09 3.14
C ILE A 3 1.88 -0.41 2.99
N TYR A 4 1.05 -0.13 3.98
CA TYR A 4 -0.38 -0.41 3.90
C TYR A 4 -1.08 0.78 3.26
N VAL A 5 -1.89 0.50 2.24
CA VAL A 5 -2.67 1.54 1.57
C VAL A 5 -4.13 1.12 1.63
N GLY A 6 -4.95 1.92 2.30
CA GLY A 6 -6.36 1.58 2.50
C GLY A 6 -7.30 2.62 1.92
N ASN A 7 -8.57 2.30 1.98
CA ASN A 7 -9.65 3.14 1.45
C ASN A 7 -9.47 3.42 -0.04
N LEU A 8 -9.05 2.39 -0.76
CA LEU A 8 -8.81 2.51 -2.20
C LEU A 8 -10.10 2.38 -2.99
N ASN A 9 -10.10 3.05 -4.15
CA ASN A 9 -11.14 2.81 -5.14
C ASN A 9 -11.03 1.36 -5.61
N TYR A 10 -12.17 0.71 -5.80
CA TYR A 10 -12.16 -0.71 -6.17
C TYR A 10 -11.64 -0.96 -7.56
N GLU A 11 -11.44 0.07 -8.36
CA GLU A 11 -10.89 -0.07 -9.70
C GLU A 11 -9.38 0.10 -9.75
N VAL A 12 -8.74 0.29 -8.62
CA VAL A 12 -7.29 0.45 -8.55
C VAL A 12 -6.60 -0.84 -8.98
N THR A 13 -5.55 -0.69 -9.79
CA THR A 13 -4.75 -1.83 -10.22
C THR A 13 -3.34 -1.72 -9.67
N LYS A 14 -2.57 -2.81 -9.83
CA LYS A 14 -1.17 -2.79 -9.43
C LYS A 14 -0.40 -1.70 -10.18
N ASP A 15 -0.69 -1.52 -11.45
CA ASP A 15 -0.01 -0.50 -12.24
C ASP A 15 -0.32 0.89 -11.71
N ASP A 16 -1.55 1.13 -11.29
CA ASP A 16 -1.92 2.42 -10.72
C ASP A 16 -1.10 2.72 -9.48
N LEU A 17 -0.99 1.74 -8.60
CA LEU A 17 -0.24 1.91 -7.36
C LEU A 17 1.25 2.08 -7.64
N SER A 18 1.80 1.29 -8.54
CA SER A 18 3.20 1.43 -8.92
C SER A 18 3.49 2.81 -9.46
N TYR A 19 2.60 3.31 -10.29
CA TYR A 19 2.79 4.63 -10.89
C TYR A 19 2.85 5.72 -9.81
N VAL A 20 1.92 5.67 -8.87
CA VAL A 20 1.83 6.70 -7.84
C VAL A 20 3.04 6.62 -6.91
N PHE A 21 3.39 5.41 -6.47
CA PHE A 21 4.47 5.26 -5.51
C PHE A 21 5.85 5.41 -6.15
N ASP A 22 5.95 5.23 -7.46
CA ASP A 22 7.22 5.36 -8.16
C ASP A 22 7.77 6.78 -8.08
N ASP A 23 6.92 7.76 -7.85
CA ASP A 23 7.36 9.14 -7.66
C ASP A 23 8.19 9.32 -6.39
N TYR A 24 8.11 8.38 -5.46
CA TYR A 24 8.77 8.51 -4.16
C TYR A 24 9.92 7.53 -4.00
N GLY A 25 10.18 6.71 -4.99
CA GLY A 25 11.26 5.76 -4.95
C GLY A 25 10.94 4.56 -5.81
N THR A 26 11.80 3.55 -5.71
CA THR A 26 11.64 2.33 -6.50
C THR A 26 10.65 1.40 -5.83
N VAL A 27 9.60 1.04 -6.56
CA VAL A 27 8.60 0.09 -6.08
C VAL A 27 9.10 -1.32 -6.41
N LYS A 28 9.30 -2.12 -5.38
CA LYS A 28 9.76 -3.51 -5.56
C LYS A 28 8.60 -4.46 -5.77
N ARG A 29 7.49 -4.22 -5.10
CA ARG A 29 6.38 -5.16 -5.17
C ARG A 29 5.09 -4.46 -4.79
N VAL A 30 4.01 -4.86 -5.44
CA VAL A 30 2.67 -4.41 -5.11
C VAL A 30 1.79 -5.63 -4.95
N HIS A 31 1.06 -5.71 -3.85
CA HIS A 31 0.14 -6.80 -3.59
C HIS A 31 -1.24 -6.23 -3.33
N ILE A 32 -2.21 -6.63 -4.13
CA ILE A 32 -3.60 -6.20 -3.97
C ILE A 32 -4.44 -7.43 -3.69
N PRO A 33 -4.83 -7.67 -2.43
CA PRO A 33 -5.71 -8.79 -2.13
C PRO A 33 -7.05 -8.66 -2.81
N THR A 34 -7.59 -9.74 -3.30
CA THR A 34 -8.90 -9.75 -3.92
C THR A 34 -9.80 -10.74 -3.21
N ASP A 35 -11.11 -10.50 -3.36
CA ASP A 35 -12.11 -11.41 -2.82
C ASP A 35 -12.18 -12.64 -3.74
N ARG A 36 -12.12 -13.81 -3.15
CA ARG A 36 -12.12 -15.04 -3.95
C ARG A 36 -13.43 -15.26 -4.65
N GLU A 37 -14.52 -14.82 -4.06
CA GLU A 37 -15.84 -15.11 -4.61
C GLU A 37 -16.19 -14.16 -5.75
N THR A 38 -15.83 -12.88 -5.61
CA THR A 38 -16.21 -11.89 -6.62
C THR A 38 -15.07 -11.48 -7.52
N GLY A 39 -13.83 -11.75 -7.12
CA GLY A 39 -12.66 -11.31 -7.88
C GLY A 39 -12.36 -9.84 -7.76
N ARG A 40 -13.03 -9.14 -6.87
CA ARG A 40 -12.83 -7.71 -6.70
C ARG A 40 -11.79 -7.42 -5.65
N VAL A 41 -11.12 -6.27 -5.80
CA VAL A 41 -10.17 -5.83 -4.79
C VAL A 41 -10.93 -5.53 -3.50
N ARG A 42 -10.22 -5.63 -2.38
CA ARG A 42 -10.85 -5.47 -1.07
C ARG A 42 -10.73 -4.05 -0.54
N GLY A 43 -10.24 -3.12 -1.36
CA GLY A 43 -10.14 -1.72 -0.96
C GLY A 43 -8.85 -1.38 -0.24
N PHE A 44 -7.91 -2.30 -0.17
CA PHE A 44 -6.61 -2.02 0.40
C PHE A 44 -5.54 -2.81 -0.33
N ALA A 45 -4.28 -2.39 -0.13
CA ALA A 45 -3.17 -3.01 -0.81
C ALA A 45 -1.90 -2.83 0.02
N PHE A 46 -0.85 -3.55 -0.37
CA PHE A 46 0.46 -3.42 0.24
C PHE A 46 1.47 -3.11 -0.85
N VAL A 47 2.35 -2.14 -0.57
CA VAL A 47 3.40 -1.73 -1.50
C VAL A 47 4.74 -1.88 -0.79
N GLU A 48 5.69 -2.50 -1.47
CA GLU A 48 7.04 -2.65 -0.95
C GLU A 48 7.99 -1.79 -1.76
N MET A 49 8.70 -0.89 -1.07
CA MET A 49 9.68 -0.03 -1.72
C MET A 49 11.08 -0.58 -1.49
N ALA A 50 12.05 -0.03 -2.23
CA ALA A 50 13.42 -0.51 -2.14
C ALA A 50 14.08 -0.19 -0.80
N THR A 51 13.75 0.96 -0.20
CA THR A 51 14.34 1.37 1.07
C THR A 51 13.28 1.90 2.00
N GLU A 52 13.61 1.95 3.29
CA GLU A 52 12.70 2.51 4.29
C GLU A 52 12.53 4.01 4.13
N ASP A 53 13.57 4.69 3.69
CA ASP A 53 13.46 6.14 3.45
C ASP A 53 12.43 6.44 2.39
N GLU A 54 12.40 5.65 1.34
CA GLU A 54 11.41 5.81 0.29
C GLU A 54 10.02 5.51 0.80
N GLU A 55 9.89 4.49 1.65
CA GLU A 55 8.60 4.19 2.26
C GLU A 55 8.10 5.35 3.11
N SER A 56 8.98 5.90 3.92
CA SER A 56 8.60 7.03 4.77
C SER A 56 8.17 8.23 3.97
N SER A 57 8.90 8.54 2.90
CA SER A 57 8.53 9.66 2.03
C SER A 57 7.16 9.46 1.42
N ALA A 58 6.88 8.26 0.94
CA ALA A 58 5.59 7.97 0.33
C ALA A 58 4.47 8.09 1.36
N ILE A 59 4.69 7.55 2.55
CA ILE A 59 3.69 7.61 3.61
C ILE A 59 3.40 9.06 3.99
N ASP A 60 4.45 9.84 4.22
CA ASP A 60 4.27 11.22 4.64
C ASP A 60 3.49 12.04 3.63
N THR A 61 3.68 11.76 2.36
CA THR A 61 3.03 12.56 1.32
C THR A 61 1.64 12.03 0.98
N LEU A 62 1.48 10.71 0.95
CA LEU A 62 0.26 10.12 0.43
C LEU A 62 -0.79 9.82 1.49
N ASP A 63 -0.41 9.78 2.77
CA ASP A 63 -1.39 9.52 3.81
C ASP A 63 -2.40 10.66 3.85
N GLY A 64 -3.67 10.33 3.65
CA GLY A 64 -4.73 11.31 3.62
C GLY A 64 -4.89 12.02 2.30
N ALA A 65 -4.08 11.68 1.29
CA ALA A 65 -4.20 12.31 -0.02
C ALA A 65 -5.42 11.80 -0.75
N GLU A 66 -6.00 12.67 -1.56
CA GLU A 66 -7.13 12.27 -2.39
C GLU A 66 -6.63 11.67 -3.68
N TRP A 67 -7.10 10.44 -3.97
CA TRP A 67 -6.66 9.72 -5.15
C TRP A 67 -7.83 8.90 -5.69
N MET A 68 -8.10 9.04 -6.96
CA MET A 68 -9.20 8.34 -7.63
C MET A 68 -10.54 8.55 -6.90
N GLY A 69 -10.74 9.77 -6.43
CA GLY A 69 -11.99 10.16 -5.79
C GLY A 69 -12.13 9.74 -4.33
N ARG A 70 -11.08 9.22 -3.72
CA ARG A 70 -11.14 8.80 -2.33
C ARG A 70 -9.92 9.30 -1.59
N GLN A 71 -10.11 9.60 -0.32
CA GLN A 71 -9.00 9.97 0.54
C GLN A 71 -8.37 8.70 1.08
N ILE A 72 -7.20 8.37 0.59
CA ILE A 72 -6.56 7.10 0.94
C ILE A 72 -5.84 7.18 2.28
N LYS A 73 -5.65 6.03 2.90
CA LYS A 73 -4.90 5.91 4.14
C LYS A 73 -3.63 5.15 3.84
N VAL A 74 -2.50 5.73 4.25
CA VAL A 74 -1.20 5.14 3.98
C VAL A 74 -0.43 5.04 5.28
N ASN A 75 -0.05 3.84 5.65
CA ASN A 75 0.65 3.57 6.90
C ASN A 75 1.72 2.53 6.66
N LYS A 76 2.69 2.49 7.57
CA LYS A 76 3.69 1.46 7.54
C LYS A 76 3.06 0.15 7.97
N ALA A 77 3.20 -0.88 7.14
CA ALA A 77 2.69 -2.21 7.46
C ALA A 77 3.82 -3.01 8.09
N LYS A 78 3.58 -3.54 9.27
CA LYS A 78 4.59 -4.29 10.00
C LYS A 78 4.52 -5.76 9.64
N PRO A 79 5.66 -6.45 9.63
CA PRO A 79 5.65 -7.89 9.45
C PRO A 79 4.87 -8.55 10.57
N ARG A 80 4.23 -9.65 10.24
CA ARG A 80 3.39 -10.32 11.23
C ARG A 80 4.17 -11.10 12.22
N GLU A 81 5.23 -11.64 11.82
CA GLU A 81 5.95 -12.50 12.66
C GLU A 81 6.63 -11.79 13.73
N LYS A 82 6.55 -11.43 14.30
CA LYS A 82 7.28 -10.80 15.21
C LYS A 82 6.76 -10.81 16.45
N ASN A 83 6.26 -11.27 16.45
CA ASN A 83 5.77 -11.21 17.15
C ASN A 83 5.68 -11.73 17.97
N ASN A 84 5.74 -11.97 18.06
CA ASN A 84 5.67 -12.41 18.63
C ASN A 84 6.06 -12.64 19.53
N LYS A 85 6.37 -12.76 19.75
CA LYS A 85 6.86 -13.06 20.55
C LYS A 85 6.68 -12.75 21.68
N ARG A 86 6.34 -12.85 22.06
CA ARG A 86 6.13 -12.64 22.99
C ARG A 86 5.94 -12.94 23.89
N PHE A 87 5.83 -13.26 24.05
CA PHE A 87 5.67 -13.58 24.74
C PHE A 87 5.76 -13.95 25.23
#